data_abb2e2e1d19c3537eedcb0ec372ff92b
#
_entry.id   abb2e2e1d19c3537eedcb0ec372ff92b
#
_cell.length_a   1.000
_cell.length_b   1.000
_cell.length_c   1.000
_cell.angle_alpha   90.00
_cell.angle_beta   90.00
_cell.angle_gamma   90.00
#
_symmetry.space_group_name_H-M   'P 1'
#
loop_
_entity.id
_entity.type
_entity.pdbx_description
1 polymer ?
#
loop_
_entity_poly.entity_id
_entity_poly.type
_entity_poly.pdbx_seq_one_letter_code
_entity_poly.pdbx_strand_id
1 'polypeptide(L)'
;MHTEHNDRWNKDNGNKLLVATYPLNEDSWVIELGGYKGEWTNKIVGKYKSNILVVEPISEFCEKISEIHGNNPKVRIENNGISTEERSTKLSFNGDASSEYLEQTKEKREIKCYTLEQYLTKYNIQKVDLMQVNIEGEEYPLFEKWI
;
A
#
# COMPACT_ATOMS: atom_id res chain seq x y z
N MET A 1 -15.85 16.55 14.31
CA MET A 1 -14.58 16.01 14.83
C MET A 1 -13.56 15.59 13.75
N HIS A 2 -14.00 15.27 12.54
CA HIS A 2 -13.08 14.97 11.43
C HIS A 2 -12.43 16.19 10.76
N THR A 3 -13.00 17.37 10.89
CA THR A 3 -12.55 18.58 10.19
C THR A 3 -11.25 19.17 10.75
N GLU A 4 -11.07 19.24 12.06
CA GLU A 4 -9.89 19.87 12.66
C GLU A 4 -8.58 19.11 12.38
N HIS A 5 -8.61 17.78 12.36
CA HIS A 5 -7.42 16.96 12.03
C HIS A 5 -7.04 17.07 10.56
N ASN A 6 -8.02 17.08 9.67
CA ASN A 6 -7.78 17.25 8.24
C ASN A 6 -7.29 18.67 7.92
N ASP A 7 -7.82 19.68 8.57
CA ASP A 7 -7.40 21.07 8.40
C ASP A 7 -5.97 21.29 8.89
N ARG A 8 -5.61 20.69 10.01
CA ARG A 8 -4.24 20.74 10.52
C ARG A 8 -3.26 20.00 9.61
N TRP A 9 -3.64 18.78 9.15
CA TRP A 9 -2.85 18.01 8.20
C TRP A 9 -2.58 18.78 6.91
N ASN A 10 -3.61 19.41 6.35
CA ASN A 10 -3.50 20.22 5.14
C ASN A 10 -2.67 21.49 5.37
N LYS A 11 -2.87 22.15 6.51
CA LYS A 11 -2.10 23.35 6.90
C LYS A 11 -0.60 23.05 7.04
N ASP A 12 -0.27 21.90 7.61
CA ASP A 12 1.10 21.48 7.82
C ASP A 12 1.72 20.79 6.58
N ASN A 13 1.00 20.77 5.44
CA ASN A 13 1.40 20.05 4.21
C ASN A 13 1.76 18.57 4.46
N GLY A 14 0.97 17.87 5.27
CA GLY A 14 1.21 16.50 5.70
C GLY A 14 1.51 15.55 4.56
N ASN A 15 0.76 15.64 3.45
CA ASN A 15 1.00 14.82 2.25
C ASN A 15 2.37 15.06 1.61
N LYS A 16 2.90 16.28 1.72
CA LYS A 16 4.25 16.61 1.23
C LYS A 16 5.31 16.11 2.20
N LEU A 17 5.05 16.17 3.49
CA LEU A 17 5.96 15.68 4.54
C LEU A 17 6.12 14.17 4.48
N LEU A 18 5.07 13.41 4.12
CA LEU A 18 5.13 11.94 3.96
C LEU A 18 6.13 11.44 2.91
N VAL A 19 6.66 12.32 2.07
CA VAL A 19 7.66 11.97 1.05
C VAL A 19 8.88 12.89 1.09
N ALA A 20 8.95 13.78 2.07
CA ALA A 20 9.85 14.93 2.00
C ALA A 20 11.33 14.57 2.09
N THR A 21 11.72 13.72 3.02
CA THR A 21 13.15 13.46 3.29
C THR A 21 13.38 12.08 3.90
N TYR A 22 13.32 11.06 3.08
CA TYR A 22 13.79 9.74 3.47
C TYR A 22 15.22 9.54 2.95
N PRO A 23 16.08 8.81 3.65
CA PRO A 23 17.42 8.47 3.18
C PRO A 23 17.39 7.33 2.16
N LEU A 24 16.64 7.52 1.08
CA LEU A 24 16.43 6.55 0.02
C LEU A 24 17.28 6.91 -1.21
N ASN A 25 17.68 5.89 -1.94
CA ASN A 25 18.38 5.98 -3.23
C ASN A 25 17.82 4.95 -4.21
N GLU A 26 18.41 4.85 -5.38
CA GLU A 26 17.97 3.96 -6.46
C GLU A 26 18.07 2.47 -6.12
N ASP A 27 18.91 2.10 -5.15
CA ASP A 27 19.10 0.71 -4.69
C ASP A 27 18.24 0.35 -3.49
N SER A 28 17.60 1.35 -2.87
CA SER A 28 16.71 1.15 -1.73
C SER A 28 15.49 0.31 -2.09
N TRP A 29 14.99 -0.44 -1.13
CA TRP A 29 13.72 -1.15 -1.23
C TRP A 29 12.66 -0.51 -0.36
N VAL A 30 11.55 -0.20 -0.99
CA VAL A 30 10.35 0.34 -0.35
C VAL A 30 9.24 -0.69 -0.46
N ILE A 31 8.47 -0.86 0.61
CA ILE A 31 7.25 -1.70 0.59
C ILE A 31 6.05 -0.81 0.91
N GLU A 32 5.05 -0.87 0.07
CA GLU A 32 3.77 -0.20 0.26
C GLU A 32 2.67 -1.25 0.41
N LEU A 33 2.10 -1.32 1.60
CA LEU A 33 0.97 -2.19 1.90
C LEU A 33 -0.31 -1.36 1.85
N GLY A 34 -1.16 -1.64 0.85
CA GLY A 34 -2.32 -0.84 0.52
C GLY A 34 -1.97 0.30 -0.45
N GLY A 35 -1.72 -0.05 -1.71
CA GLY A 35 -1.30 0.92 -2.74
C GLY A 35 -2.40 1.85 -3.23
N TYR A 36 -3.66 1.45 -3.05
CA TYR A 36 -4.83 2.20 -3.48
C TYR A 36 -4.70 2.68 -4.94
N LYS A 37 -4.84 3.97 -5.21
CA LYS A 37 -4.73 4.54 -6.57
C LYS A 37 -3.29 4.87 -7.00
N GLY A 38 -2.29 4.54 -6.18
CA GLY A 38 -0.88 4.71 -6.50
C GLY A 38 -0.32 6.11 -6.31
N GLU A 39 -1.00 6.98 -5.58
CA GLU A 39 -0.52 8.36 -5.36
C GLU A 39 0.80 8.41 -4.60
N TRP A 40 0.92 7.62 -3.54
CA TRP A 40 2.16 7.54 -2.78
C TRP A 40 3.25 6.82 -3.57
N THR A 41 2.92 5.72 -4.27
CA THR A 41 3.82 5.04 -5.22
C THR A 41 4.44 6.03 -6.20
N ASN A 42 3.60 6.88 -6.82
CA ASN A 42 4.05 7.89 -7.79
C ASN A 42 5.07 8.86 -7.19
N LYS A 43 4.82 9.32 -5.97
CA LYS A 43 5.71 10.25 -5.28
C LYS A 43 7.06 9.63 -4.93
N ILE A 44 7.05 8.41 -4.41
CA ILE A 44 8.28 7.69 -4.04
C ILE A 44 9.12 7.38 -5.27
N VAL A 45 8.51 6.80 -6.30
CA VAL A 45 9.20 6.46 -7.55
C VAL A 45 9.74 7.71 -8.25
N GLY A 46 8.94 8.77 -8.32
CA GLY A 46 9.33 10.02 -8.95
C GLY A 46 10.49 10.71 -8.25
N LYS A 47 10.53 10.66 -6.92
CA LYS A 47 11.55 11.38 -6.15
C LYS A 47 12.84 10.57 -5.95
N TYR A 48 12.73 9.29 -5.61
CA TYR A 48 13.89 8.50 -5.18
C TYR A 48 14.35 7.49 -6.20
N LYS A 49 13.51 7.13 -7.16
CA LYS A 49 13.76 6.09 -8.18
C LYS A 49 14.14 4.74 -7.56
N SER A 50 13.65 4.50 -6.33
CA SER A 50 13.89 3.28 -5.57
C SER A 50 13.12 2.10 -6.15
N ASN A 51 13.52 0.89 -5.76
CA ASN A 51 12.70 -0.28 -5.95
C ASN A 51 11.49 -0.20 -5.01
N ILE A 52 10.31 -0.55 -5.50
CA ILE A 52 9.10 -0.57 -4.69
C ILE A 52 8.28 -1.84 -4.96
N LEU A 53 7.85 -2.46 -3.89
CA LEU A 53 6.85 -3.52 -3.90
C LEU A 53 5.54 -2.95 -3.36
N VAL A 54 4.50 -2.95 -4.19
CA VAL A 54 3.15 -2.54 -3.83
C VAL A 54 2.29 -3.79 -3.65
N VAL A 55 1.70 -3.96 -2.49
CA VAL A 55 0.76 -5.03 -2.19
C VAL A 55 -0.63 -4.42 -2.06
N GLU A 56 -1.51 -4.73 -3.01
CA GLU A 56 -2.87 -4.18 -3.09
C GLU A 56 -3.87 -5.27 -3.47
N PRO A 57 -4.83 -5.61 -2.61
CA PRO A 57 -5.76 -6.70 -2.89
C PRO A 57 -6.83 -6.37 -3.94
N ILE A 58 -7.10 -5.10 -4.19
CA ILE A 58 -8.16 -4.69 -5.13
C ILE A 58 -7.60 -4.57 -6.55
N SER A 59 -8.14 -5.39 -7.44
CA SER A 59 -7.65 -5.49 -8.83
C SER A 59 -7.71 -4.17 -9.58
N GLU A 60 -8.80 -3.41 -9.41
CA GLU A 60 -8.98 -2.11 -10.07
C GLU A 60 -7.93 -1.08 -9.65
N PHE A 61 -7.45 -1.17 -8.41
CA PHE A 61 -6.36 -0.31 -7.95
C PHE A 61 -5.01 -0.77 -8.49
N CYS A 62 -4.78 -2.08 -8.54
CA CYS A 62 -3.59 -2.63 -9.18
C CYS A 62 -3.51 -2.25 -10.65
N GLU A 63 -4.62 -2.29 -11.39
CA GLU A 63 -4.69 -1.87 -12.78
C GLU A 63 -4.30 -0.41 -12.95
N LYS A 64 -4.82 0.49 -12.11
CA LYS A 64 -4.44 1.92 -12.14
C LYS A 64 -2.95 2.17 -11.88
N ILE A 65 -2.38 1.46 -10.91
CA ILE A 65 -0.95 1.54 -10.64
C ILE A 65 -0.14 0.99 -11.82
N SER A 66 -0.60 -0.11 -12.40
CA SER A 66 0.05 -0.76 -13.55
C SER A 66 -0.01 0.08 -14.82
N GLU A 67 -1.09 0.82 -15.06
CA GLU A 67 -1.20 1.76 -16.19
C GLU A 67 -0.07 2.80 -16.18
N ILE A 68 0.33 3.25 -15.00
CA ILE A 68 1.38 4.26 -14.83
C ILE A 68 2.78 3.61 -14.79
N HIS A 69 2.92 2.51 -14.05
CA HIS A 69 4.23 1.96 -13.68
C HIS A 69 4.51 0.56 -14.25
N GLY A 70 3.59 -0.04 -15.00
CA GLY A 70 3.70 -1.43 -15.47
C GLY A 70 4.95 -1.72 -16.30
N ASN A 71 5.51 -0.71 -16.94
CA ASN A 71 6.76 -0.81 -17.72
C ASN A 71 8.02 -0.44 -16.91
N ASN A 72 7.86 -0.02 -15.65
CA ASN A 72 8.99 0.32 -14.80
C ASN A 72 9.49 -0.94 -14.07
N PRO A 73 10.71 -1.44 -14.38
CA PRO A 73 11.24 -2.65 -13.78
C PRO A 73 11.49 -2.54 -12.27
N LYS A 74 11.49 -1.33 -11.73
CA LYS A 74 11.66 -1.08 -10.30
C LYS A 74 10.35 -1.16 -9.51
N VAL A 75 9.19 -1.15 -10.18
CA VAL A 75 7.87 -1.26 -9.55
C VAL A 75 7.36 -2.70 -9.67
N ARG A 76 7.08 -3.32 -8.55
CA ARG A 76 6.44 -4.63 -8.47
C ARG A 76 5.07 -4.46 -7.84
N ILE A 77 4.06 -5.07 -8.44
CA ILE A 77 2.67 -4.97 -7.98
C ILE A 77 2.16 -6.38 -7.70
N GLU A 78 1.70 -6.60 -6.48
CA GLU A 78 1.06 -7.83 -6.05
C GLU A 78 -0.43 -7.58 -5.81
N ASN A 79 -1.27 -8.21 -6.64
CA ASN A 79 -2.71 -8.17 -6.47
C ASN A 79 -3.16 -9.22 -5.44
N ASN A 80 -2.67 -9.09 -4.25
CA ASN A 80 -2.94 -9.95 -3.10
C ASN A 80 -2.96 -9.13 -1.82
N GLY A 81 -3.37 -9.74 -0.73
CA GLY A 81 -3.28 -9.15 0.61
C GLY A 81 -2.01 -9.55 1.35
N ILE A 82 -1.88 -9.01 2.55
CA ILE A 82 -0.84 -9.39 3.51
C ILE A 82 -1.49 -9.85 4.81
N SER A 83 -0.91 -10.85 5.47
CA SER A 83 -1.36 -11.36 6.76
C SER A 83 -0.20 -11.96 7.54
N THR A 84 -0.45 -12.31 8.79
CA THR A 84 0.51 -13.02 9.64
C THR A 84 0.76 -14.46 9.21
N GLU A 85 -0.11 -15.02 8.39
CA GLU A 85 -0.02 -16.36 7.81
C GLU A 85 -0.63 -16.37 6.41
N GLU A 86 -0.23 -17.32 5.58
CA GLU A 86 -0.87 -17.53 4.28
C GLU A 86 -2.32 -17.98 4.48
N ARG A 87 -3.27 -17.23 3.92
CA ARG A 87 -4.71 -17.53 4.03
C ARG A 87 -5.50 -16.86 2.93
N SER A 88 -6.73 -17.34 2.72
CA SER A 88 -7.75 -16.63 1.97
C SER A 88 -8.72 -15.94 2.93
N THR A 89 -9.16 -14.75 2.59
CA THR A 89 -10.16 -14.00 3.34
C THR A 89 -11.09 -13.27 2.40
N LYS A 90 -12.18 -12.72 2.94
CA LYS A 90 -13.12 -11.91 2.16
C LYS A 90 -12.97 -10.45 2.54
N LEU A 91 -12.69 -9.63 1.55
CA LEU A 91 -12.60 -8.18 1.70
C LEU A 91 -13.88 -7.52 1.20
N SER A 92 -14.45 -6.63 2.00
CA SER A 92 -15.58 -5.81 1.58
C SER A 92 -15.09 -4.63 0.74
N PHE A 93 -15.59 -4.51 -0.48
CA PHE A 93 -15.24 -3.45 -1.41
C PHE A 93 -16.46 -2.62 -1.80
N ASN A 94 -16.38 -1.31 -1.66
CA ASN A 94 -17.47 -0.36 -1.90
C ASN A 94 -17.24 0.52 -3.13
N GLY A 95 -16.47 0.08 -4.11
CA GLY A 95 -16.20 0.86 -5.32
C GLY A 95 -15.22 2.01 -5.09
N ASP A 96 -15.69 3.16 -4.72
CA ASP A 96 -14.84 4.30 -4.35
C ASP A 96 -15.07 4.64 -2.87
N ALA A 97 -14.01 4.75 -2.08
CA ALA A 97 -14.08 5.06 -0.65
C ALA A 97 -14.75 6.40 -0.33
N SER A 98 -15.07 7.18 -1.34
CA SER A 98 -15.81 8.44 -1.24
C SER A 98 -17.33 8.30 -1.13
N SER A 99 -17.88 7.09 -1.26
CA SER A 99 -19.34 6.87 -1.14
C SER A 99 -19.71 6.31 0.24
N GLU A 100 -19.47 7.09 1.28
CA GLU A 100 -19.86 6.74 2.66
C GLU A 100 -21.38 6.65 2.89
N TYR A 101 -22.19 6.80 1.85
CA TYR A 101 -23.66 6.96 1.99
C TYR A 101 -24.53 5.85 1.39
N LEU A 102 -23.96 4.78 0.87
CA LEU A 102 -24.76 3.66 0.36
C LEU A 102 -24.46 2.39 1.15
N GLU A 103 -25.24 2.16 2.21
CA GLU A 103 -25.29 0.90 2.96
C GLU A 103 -25.72 -0.32 2.12
N GLN A 104 -25.88 -0.15 0.82
CA GLN A 104 -26.40 -1.19 -0.06
C GLN A 104 -25.30 -1.74 -0.96
N THR A 105 -25.06 -3.04 -0.80
CA THR A 105 -24.21 -3.89 -1.61
C THR A 105 -22.70 -3.67 -1.44
N LYS A 106 -22.19 -3.96 -0.25
CA LYS A 106 -20.75 -4.27 -0.10
C LYS A 106 -20.47 -5.55 -0.88
N GLU A 107 -19.80 -5.42 -2.02
CA GLU A 107 -19.29 -6.57 -2.72
C GLU A 107 -18.20 -7.21 -1.84
N LYS A 108 -18.36 -8.51 -1.55
CA LYS A 108 -17.34 -9.28 -0.84
C LYS A 108 -16.50 -10.01 -1.87
N ARG A 109 -15.23 -9.70 -1.92
CA ARG A 109 -14.26 -10.36 -2.81
C ARG A 109 -13.36 -11.27 -1.99
N GLU A 110 -13.17 -12.47 -2.48
CA GLU A 110 -12.16 -13.37 -1.94
C GLU A 110 -10.78 -12.88 -2.36
N ILE A 111 -9.90 -12.70 -1.38
CA ILE A 111 -8.50 -12.33 -1.60
C ILE A 111 -7.58 -13.35 -0.95
N LYS A 112 -6.45 -13.59 -1.59
CA LYS A 112 -5.39 -14.40 -1.04
C LYS A 112 -4.37 -13.50 -0.36
N CYS A 113 -4.00 -13.85 0.87
CA CYS A 113 -3.02 -13.13 1.66
C CYS A 113 -1.76 -13.97 1.84
N TYR A 114 -0.63 -13.33 1.73
CA TYR A 114 0.69 -13.91 1.99
C TYR A 114 1.38 -13.20 3.13
N THR A 115 2.41 -13.81 3.68
CA THR A 115 3.21 -13.18 4.72
C THR A 115 4.26 -12.23 4.13
N LEU A 116 4.77 -11.33 4.95
CA LEU A 116 5.88 -10.46 4.56
C LEU A 116 7.09 -11.29 4.11
N GLU A 117 7.41 -12.34 4.84
CA GLU A 117 8.55 -13.23 4.54
C GLU A 117 8.42 -13.88 3.16
N GLN A 118 7.19 -14.28 2.77
CA GLN A 118 6.94 -14.83 1.44
C GLN A 118 7.19 -13.79 0.34
N TYR A 119 6.77 -12.55 0.53
CA TYR A 119 7.04 -11.47 -0.41
C TYR A 119 8.54 -11.13 -0.49
N LEU A 120 9.22 -11.02 0.65
CA LEU A 120 10.65 -10.76 0.68
C LEU A 120 11.45 -11.84 -0.05
N THR A 121 11.08 -13.10 0.16
CA THR A 121 11.72 -14.25 -0.52
C THR A 121 11.45 -14.22 -2.03
N LYS A 122 10.20 -13.98 -2.43
CA LYS A 122 9.81 -13.95 -3.85
C LYS A 122 10.63 -12.94 -4.66
N TYR A 123 10.89 -11.77 -4.09
CA TYR A 123 11.61 -10.68 -4.76
C TYR A 123 13.08 -10.58 -4.36
N ASN A 124 13.57 -11.51 -3.56
CA ASN A 124 14.95 -11.51 -3.04
C ASN A 124 15.33 -10.19 -2.35
N ILE A 125 14.40 -9.68 -1.54
CA ILE A 125 14.60 -8.43 -0.79
C ILE A 125 15.32 -8.77 0.51
N GLN A 126 16.57 -8.33 0.63
CA GLN A 126 17.43 -8.60 1.80
C GLN A 126 17.26 -7.54 2.89
N LYS A 127 16.84 -6.34 2.50
CA LYS A 127 16.67 -5.21 3.40
C LYS A 127 15.52 -4.35 2.93
N VAL A 128 14.65 -3.96 3.83
CA VAL A 128 13.60 -2.98 3.61
C VAL A 128 14.03 -1.65 4.20
N ASP A 129 14.14 -0.63 3.38
CA ASP A 129 14.59 0.71 3.79
C ASP A 129 13.43 1.58 4.27
N LEU A 130 12.23 1.40 3.71
CA LEU A 130 11.01 2.10 4.11
C LEU A 130 9.80 1.21 3.89
N MET A 131 8.86 1.25 4.82
CA MET A 131 7.56 0.59 4.68
C MET A 131 6.45 1.59 5.00
N GLN A 132 5.46 1.67 4.12
CA GLN A 132 4.18 2.30 4.39
C GLN A 132 3.11 1.24 4.56
N VAL A 133 2.30 1.38 5.60
CA VAL A 133 1.21 0.43 5.91
C VAL A 133 -0.10 1.21 6.01
N ASN A 134 -1.02 0.89 5.11
CA ASN A 134 -2.35 1.49 5.07
C ASN A 134 -3.38 0.43 4.62
N ILE A 135 -3.64 -0.53 5.49
CA ILE A 135 -4.42 -1.75 5.20
C ILE A 135 -5.63 -1.95 6.13
N GLU A 136 -6.18 -0.90 6.66
CA GLU A 136 -7.42 -0.83 7.44
C GLU A 136 -7.74 -2.08 8.30
N GLY A 137 -7.15 -2.14 9.51
CA GLY A 137 -7.49 -3.10 10.55
C GLY A 137 -6.56 -4.32 10.67
N GLU A 138 -5.72 -4.60 9.71
CA GLU A 138 -4.72 -5.68 9.77
C GLU A 138 -3.35 -5.24 10.31
N GLU A 139 -3.18 -3.95 10.58
CA GLU A 139 -1.90 -3.37 11.03
C GLU A 139 -1.44 -3.94 12.36
N TYR A 140 -2.35 -4.07 13.33
CA TYR A 140 -2.01 -4.49 14.68
C TYR A 140 -1.47 -5.92 14.75
N PRO A 141 -2.14 -6.94 14.19
CA PRO A 141 -1.60 -8.30 14.19
C PRO A 141 -0.26 -8.42 13.47
N LEU A 142 -0.05 -7.65 12.41
CA LEU A 142 1.21 -7.64 11.67
C LEU A 142 2.35 -7.04 12.49
N PHE A 143 2.11 -5.89 13.13
CA PHE A 143 3.11 -5.25 13.97
C PHE A 143 3.49 -6.08 15.19
N GLU A 144 2.52 -6.73 15.83
CA GLU A 144 2.81 -7.67 16.93
C GLU A 144 3.76 -8.80 16.51
N LYS A 145 3.63 -9.28 15.27
CA LYS A 145 4.49 -10.33 14.73
C LYS A 145 5.88 -9.82 14.33
N TRP A 146 5.98 -8.58 13.85
CA TRP A 146 7.23 -8.04 13.28
C TRP A 146 8.11 -7.36 14.32
N ILE A 147 7.59 -7.04 15.49
CA ILE A 147 8.31 -6.45 16.61
C ILE A 147 8.65 -7.54 17.64
#